data_483f16366bc32959de2a7682fb65b809
#
_entry.id   483f16366bc32959de2a7682fb65b809
#
_cell.length_a   1.000
_cell.length_b   1.000
_cell.length_c   1.000
_cell.angle_alpha   90.00
_cell.angle_beta   90.00
_cell.angle_gamma   90.00
#
_symmetry.space_group_name_H-M   'P 1'
#
loop_
_entity.id
_entity.type
_entity.pdbx_description
1 polymer ?
#
loop_
_entity_poly.entity_id
_entity_poly.type
_entity_poly.pdbx_seq_one_letter_code
_entity_poly.pdbx_strand_id
1 'polypeptide(L)'
;MYRPTQLDIVTRHIGDIPIGVFAAHGYLDRADAPIEIEKFFDHDVVGFDQGMLILNVMRALGLQAKPSDFAVRCDNQSAYWELVRAGCGIGFAQQNVGRADPKVAELDLGLSLPPLPVWLAAPEAMRQVPRLSRVWDLLADGLTDYVRNAHRH
;
A
#
# COMPACT_ATOMS: atom_id res chain seq x y z
N MET A 1 -7.42 0.29 -3.30
CA MET A 1 -8.33 0.47 -4.47
C MET A 1 -9.67 -0.13 -4.10
N TYR A 2 -10.79 0.57 -4.30
CA TYR A 2 -12.10 0.09 -3.89
C TYR A 2 -12.86 -0.46 -5.09
N ARG A 3 -13.83 -1.36 -4.84
CA ARG A 3 -14.73 -1.84 -5.88
C ARG A 3 -15.53 -0.66 -6.43
N PRO A 4 -15.52 -0.40 -7.76
CA PRO A 4 -16.37 0.63 -8.36
C PRO A 4 -17.86 0.33 -8.14
N THR A 5 -18.64 1.34 -7.81
CA THR A 5 -20.09 1.23 -7.52
C THR A 5 -20.98 1.85 -8.59
N GLN A 6 -20.41 2.33 -9.71
CA GLN A 6 -21.20 2.89 -10.81
C GLN A 6 -21.94 1.78 -11.59
N LEU A 7 -23.19 2.04 -11.94
CA LEU A 7 -24.13 1.07 -12.51
C LEU A 7 -23.74 0.52 -13.90
N ASP A 8 -22.91 1.25 -14.66
CA ASP A 8 -22.53 0.89 -16.03
C ASP A 8 -21.07 0.39 -16.15
N ILE A 9 -20.50 -0.09 -15.04
CA ILE A 9 -19.11 -0.55 -15.01
C ILE A 9 -19.06 -2.05 -14.75
N VAL A 10 -18.41 -2.77 -15.65
CA VAL A 10 -17.99 -4.15 -15.43
C VAL A 10 -16.70 -4.17 -14.63
N THR A 11 -16.68 -4.96 -13.56
CA THR A 11 -15.52 -5.11 -12.70
C THR A 11 -15.07 -6.56 -12.63
N ARG A 12 -13.75 -6.77 -12.57
CA ARG A 12 -13.14 -8.08 -12.29
C ARG A 12 -12.17 -7.92 -11.14
N HIS A 13 -12.33 -8.67 -10.06
CA HIS A 13 -11.32 -8.80 -9.02
C HIS A 13 -10.16 -9.60 -9.58
N ILE A 14 -8.97 -9.04 -9.50
CA ILE A 14 -7.73 -9.66 -10.02
C ILE A 14 -7.03 -10.44 -8.91
N GLY A 15 -7.06 -9.91 -7.69
CA GLY A 15 -6.46 -10.49 -6.50
C GLY A 15 -6.08 -9.41 -5.49
N ASP A 16 -5.35 -9.81 -4.47
CA ASP A 16 -4.99 -8.98 -3.34
C ASP A 16 -3.47 -8.90 -3.22
N ILE A 17 -2.93 -7.68 -3.03
CA ILE A 17 -1.49 -7.45 -2.87
C ILE A 17 -1.20 -7.27 -1.38
N PRO A 18 -0.28 -8.05 -0.79
CA PRO A 18 0.11 -7.87 0.60
C PRO A 18 0.79 -6.52 0.82
N ILE A 19 0.47 -5.90 1.96
CA ILE A 19 1.07 -4.64 2.41
C ILE A 19 2.05 -4.96 3.54
N GLY A 20 3.20 -4.29 3.52
CA GLY A 20 4.22 -4.35 4.57
C GLY A 20 4.51 -2.99 5.17
N VAL A 21 5.23 -3.02 6.28
CA VAL A 21 5.77 -1.84 6.97
C VAL A 21 7.24 -1.71 6.62
N PHE A 22 7.68 -0.52 6.24
CA PHE A 22 9.04 -0.28 5.78
C PHE A 22 9.65 0.96 6.40
N ALA A 23 10.96 0.96 6.59
CA ALA A 23 11.74 2.14 6.93
C ALA A 23 13.08 2.13 6.19
N ALA A 24 13.61 3.31 5.87
CA ALA A 24 14.95 3.41 5.28
C ALA A 24 16.02 2.93 6.26
N HIS A 25 17.09 2.29 5.75
CA HIS A 25 18.22 1.86 6.58
C HIS A 25 18.79 3.03 7.40
N GLY A 26 18.99 4.20 6.77
CA GLY A 26 19.48 5.38 7.47
C GLY A 26 18.52 5.94 8.53
N TYR A 27 17.22 5.63 8.48
CA TYR A 27 16.29 5.92 9.58
C TYR A 27 16.51 4.93 10.73
N LEU A 28 16.62 3.65 10.43
CA LEU A 28 16.82 2.59 11.43
C LEU A 28 18.15 2.76 12.18
N ASP A 29 19.22 3.18 11.49
CA ASP A 29 20.54 3.40 12.07
C ASP A 29 20.56 4.53 13.10
N ARG A 30 19.62 5.50 13.02
CA ARG A 30 19.53 6.65 13.96
C ARG A 30 18.33 6.55 14.91
N ALA A 31 17.54 5.51 14.82
CA ALA A 31 16.45 5.28 15.75
C ALA A 31 17.01 4.93 17.14
N ASP A 32 16.60 5.70 18.15
CA ASP A 32 17.12 5.55 19.52
C ASP A 32 16.59 4.31 20.25
N ALA A 33 15.57 3.64 19.69
CA ALA A 33 14.95 2.47 20.29
C ALA A 33 14.50 1.46 19.21
N PRO A 34 14.37 0.17 19.56
CA PRO A 34 13.73 -0.82 18.70
C PRO A 34 12.31 -0.43 18.32
N ILE A 35 11.93 -0.68 17.07
CA ILE A 35 10.58 -0.40 16.59
C ILE A 35 9.67 -1.55 17.01
N GLU A 36 8.90 -1.32 18.07
CA GLU A 36 7.91 -2.23 18.63
C GLU A 36 6.50 -1.67 18.37
N ILE A 37 5.51 -2.55 18.25
CA ILE A 37 4.14 -2.10 17.93
C ILE A 37 3.53 -1.23 19.02
N GLU A 38 3.85 -1.50 20.29
CA GLU A 38 3.35 -0.76 21.44
C GLU A 38 3.86 0.70 21.48
N LYS A 39 5.02 0.94 20.86
CA LYS A 39 5.70 2.23 20.81
C LYS A 39 5.78 2.79 19.38
N PHE A 40 4.94 2.26 18.48
CA PHE A 40 5.00 2.60 17.06
C PHE A 40 4.93 4.11 16.79
N PHE A 41 4.09 4.83 17.54
CA PHE A 41 3.94 6.28 17.42
C PHE A 41 4.94 7.11 18.23
N ASP A 42 5.88 6.47 18.93
CA ASP A 42 7.06 7.15 19.48
C ASP A 42 8.11 7.39 18.38
N HIS A 43 7.95 6.71 17.23
CA HIS A 43 8.77 6.89 16.03
C HIS A 43 8.09 7.82 15.03
N ASP A 44 8.91 8.43 14.15
CA ASP A 44 8.38 9.19 13.03
C ASP A 44 7.64 8.25 12.05
N VAL A 45 6.39 8.53 11.76
CA VAL A 45 5.57 7.80 10.81
C VAL A 45 5.15 8.71 9.67
N VAL A 46 5.28 8.25 8.43
CA VAL A 46 4.77 8.93 7.24
C VAL A 46 3.32 8.49 7.02
N GLY A 47 2.40 9.43 6.97
CA GLY A 47 0.97 9.19 6.81
C GLY A 47 0.37 9.87 5.57
N PHE A 48 -0.94 9.72 5.39
CA PHE A 48 -1.70 10.49 4.42
C PHE A 48 -2.26 11.77 5.07
N ASP A 49 -2.44 12.81 4.26
CA ASP A 49 -2.96 14.09 4.76
C ASP A 49 -4.50 14.07 4.86
N GLN A 50 -5.19 13.82 3.76
CA GLN A 50 -6.65 13.72 3.70
C GLN A 50 -7.14 12.28 3.68
N GLY A 51 -6.29 11.36 3.20
CA GLY A 51 -6.59 9.93 3.11
C GLY A 51 -6.68 9.27 4.49
N MET A 52 -7.86 8.72 4.82
CA MET A 52 -8.10 8.06 6.11
C MET A 52 -7.65 6.59 6.15
N LEU A 53 -7.09 6.05 5.06
CA LEU A 53 -6.83 4.62 4.93
C LEU A 53 -5.89 4.09 6.03
N ILE A 54 -4.72 4.72 6.19
CA ILE A 54 -3.74 4.31 7.21
C ILE A 54 -4.33 4.45 8.61
N LEU A 55 -5.00 5.57 8.90
CA LEU A 55 -5.65 5.79 10.19
C LEU A 55 -6.69 4.72 10.51
N ASN A 56 -7.54 4.37 9.55
CA ASN A 56 -8.58 3.37 9.74
C ASN A 56 -7.99 1.97 9.96
N VAL A 57 -6.94 1.62 9.21
CA VAL A 57 -6.21 0.36 9.41
C VAL A 57 -5.57 0.30 10.79
N MET A 58 -4.87 1.36 11.21
CA MET A 58 -4.25 1.42 12.54
C MET A 58 -5.27 1.25 13.67
N ARG A 59 -6.41 1.95 13.57
CA ARG A 59 -7.50 1.84 14.54
C ARG A 59 -8.12 0.44 14.57
N ALA A 60 -8.29 -0.20 13.42
CA ALA A 60 -8.78 -1.57 13.33
C ALA A 60 -7.82 -2.57 13.96
N LEU A 61 -6.52 -2.28 14.00
CA LEU A 61 -5.48 -3.04 14.69
C LEU A 61 -5.36 -2.70 16.19
N GLY A 62 -6.25 -1.84 16.71
CA GLY A 62 -6.27 -1.45 18.14
C GLY A 62 -5.36 -0.28 18.50
N LEU A 63 -4.65 0.31 17.54
CA LEU A 63 -3.80 1.47 17.76
C LEU A 63 -4.63 2.76 17.77
N GLN A 64 -4.42 3.62 18.78
CA GLN A 64 -5.13 4.89 18.94
C GLN A 64 -4.57 6.00 18.05
N ALA A 65 -4.54 5.74 16.73
CA ALA A 65 -3.96 6.65 15.75
C ALA A 65 -4.76 7.94 15.54
N LYS A 66 -4.05 9.08 15.50
CA LYS A 66 -4.58 10.42 15.20
C LYS A 66 -3.75 11.04 14.07
N PRO A 67 -4.29 12.01 13.31
CA PRO A 67 -3.52 12.72 12.29
C PRO A 67 -2.24 13.40 12.80
N SER A 68 -2.24 13.84 14.07
CA SER A 68 -1.08 14.48 14.73
C SER A 68 0.06 13.52 15.03
N ASP A 69 -0.16 12.20 14.98
CA ASP A 69 0.86 11.19 15.28
C ASP A 69 1.76 10.90 14.06
N PHE A 70 1.42 11.47 12.90
CA PHE A 70 2.25 11.38 11.70
C PHE A 70 3.20 12.57 11.62
N ALA A 71 4.50 12.29 11.60
CA ALA A 71 5.56 13.31 11.49
C ALA A 71 5.51 14.04 10.13
N VAL A 72 5.19 13.30 9.07
CA VAL A 72 5.02 13.84 7.71
C VAL A 72 3.75 13.25 7.09
N ARG A 73 3.00 14.08 6.35
CA ARG A 73 1.77 13.65 5.65
C ARG A 73 1.80 14.01 4.19
N CYS A 74 1.46 13.05 3.32
CA CYS A 74 1.46 13.25 1.87
C CYS A 74 0.49 12.29 1.19
N ASP A 75 -0.47 12.79 0.40
CA ASP A 75 -1.44 11.98 -0.35
C ASP A 75 -0.93 11.54 -1.73
N ASN A 76 0.15 12.13 -2.23
CA ASN A 76 0.78 11.68 -3.47
C ASN A 76 1.61 10.43 -3.21
N GLN A 77 1.18 9.30 -3.77
CA GLN A 77 1.79 7.98 -3.51
C GLN A 77 3.29 7.91 -3.86
N SER A 78 3.71 8.55 -4.94
CA SER A 78 5.12 8.57 -5.34
C SER A 78 5.96 9.40 -4.38
N ALA A 79 5.48 10.60 -4.01
CA ALA A 79 6.15 11.44 -3.02
C ALA A 79 6.15 10.78 -1.62
N TYR A 80 5.05 10.15 -1.24
CA TYR A 80 4.95 9.38 0.00
C TYR A 80 6.05 8.32 0.10
N TRP A 81 6.23 7.52 -0.97
CA TRP A 81 7.25 6.49 -0.98
C TRP A 81 8.68 7.07 -0.95
N GLU A 82 8.92 8.16 -1.68
CA GLU A 82 10.22 8.86 -1.61
C GLU A 82 10.51 9.44 -0.21
N LEU A 83 9.52 9.91 0.54
CA LEU A 83 9.70 10.34 1.93
C LEU A 83 10.15 9.17 2.81
N VAL A 84 9.55 7.99 2.67
CA VAL A 84 9.99 6.78 3.39
C VAL A 84 11.42 6.41 3.01
N ARG A 85 11.74 6.38 1.71
CA ARG A 85 13.09 6.08 1.20
C ARG A 85 14.15 7.09 1.62
N ALA A 86 13.77 8.35 1.79
CA ALA A 86 14.63 9.40 2.31
C ALA A 86 14.85 9.33 3.83
N GLY A 87 14.12 8.43 4.51
CA GLY A 87 14.24 8.24 5.95
C GLY A 87 13.49 9.29 6.78
N CYS A 88 12.39 9.83 6.25
CA CYS A 88 11.53 10.74 7.01
C CYS A 88 10.68 10.00 8.06
N GLY A 89 10.68 8.67 8.05
CA GLY A 89 9.95 7.86 9.00
C GLY A 89 9.56 6.49 8.45
N ILE A 90 8.76 5.79 9.24
CA ILE A 90 8.18 4.48 8.91
C ILE A 90 6.98 4.68 7.98
N GLY A 91 6.83 3.83 6.98
CA GLY A 91 5.69 3.89 6.06
C GLY A 91 5.21 2.53 5.61
N PHE A 92 4.15 2.53 4.80
CA PHE A 92 3.47 1.35 4.31
C PHE A 92 3.57 1.26 2.79
N ALA A 93 3.87 0.08 2.27
CA ALA A 93 3.92 -0.15 0.83
C ALA A 93 3.49 -1.57 0.48
N GLN A 94 3.23 -1.81 -0.80
CA GLN A 94 3.11 -3.18 -1.32
C GLN A 94 4.41 -3.94 -1.02
N GLN A 95 4.31 -5.14 -0.47
CA GLN A 95 5.50 -5.90 -0.03
C GLN A 95 6.50 -6.13 -1.16
N ASN A 96 6.03 -6.47 -2.35
CA ASN A 96 6.89 -6.66 -3.52
C ASN A 96 7.63 -5.38 -3.94
N VAL A 97 7.05 -4.19 -3.74
CA VAL A 97 7.69 -2.90 -4.03
C VAL A 97 8.74 -2.59 -2.97
N GLY A 98 8.38 -2.72 -1.69
CA GLY A 98 9.31 -2.43 -0.60
C GLY A 98 10.49 -3.41 -0.57
N ARG A 99 10.24 -4.71 -0.72
CA ARG A 99 11.30 -5.74 -0.73
C ARG A 99 12.26 -5.63 -1.91
N ALA A 100 11.80 -5.09 -3.04
CA ALA A 100 12.65 -4.85 -4.20
C ALA A 100 13.52 -3.57 -4.06
N ASP A 101 13.26 -2.73 -3.08
CA ASP A 101 13.98 -1.47 -2.89
C ASP A 101 15.14 -1.64 -1.90
N PRO A 102 16.42 -1.53 -2.35
CA PRO A 102 17.58 -1.76 -1.49
C PRO A 102 17.81 -0.64 -0.45
N LYS A 103 17.04 0.45 -0.48
CA LYS A 103 17.17 1.56 0.48
C LYS A 103 16.38 1.37 1.76
N VAL A 104 15.44 0.43 1.76
CA VAL A 104 14.54 0.21 2.88
C VAL A 104 14.63 -1.23 3.39
N ALA A 105 14.26 -1.42 4.65
CA ALA A 105 14.03 -2.72 5.24
C ALA A 105 12.55 -2.88 5.59
N GLU A 106 12.03 -4.09 5.43
CA GLU A 106 10.72 -4.48 5.95
C GLU A 106 10.81 -4.70 7.45
N LEU A 107 9.81 -4.19 8.18
CA LEU A 107 9.71 -4.34 9.62
C LEU A 107 8.66 -5.40 9.95
N ASP A 108 9.06 -6.42 10.68
CA ASP A 108 8.13 -7.40 11.23
C ASP A 108 7.65 -6.92 12.62
N LEU A 109 6.46 -6.33 12.64
CA LEU A 109 5.82 -5.84 13.86
C LEU A 109 4.73 -6.79 14.37
N GLY A 110 4.63 -8.00 13.83
CA GLY A 110 3.56 -8.94 14.16
C GLY A 110 2.16 -8.45 13.71
N LEU A 111 2.09 -7.48 12.81
CA LEU A 111 0.83 -6.90 12.32
C LEU A 111 0.29 -7.68 11.11
N SER A 112 -0.97 -8.06 11.17
CA SER A 112 -1.69 -8.54 10.00
C SER A 112 -2.39 -7.38 9.30
N LEU A 113 -1.71 -6.75 8.35
CA LEU A 113 -2.27 -5.66 7.56
C LEU A 113 -3.28 -6.19 6.52
N PRO A 114 -4.43 -5.52 6.34
CA PRO A 114 -5.34 -5.89 5.27
C PRO A 114 -4.66 -5.70 3.90
N PRO A 115 -4.76 -6.68 3.00
CA PRO A 115 -4.15 -6.57 1.69
C PRO A 115 -4.87 -5.52 0.84
N LEU A 116 -4.19 -5.06 -0.20
CA LEU A 116 -4.73 -4.11 -1.18
C LEU A 116 -5.46 -4.86 -2.30
N PRO A 117 -6.80 -4.81 -2.39
CA PRO A 117 -7.52 -5.46 -3.47
C PRO A 117 -7.31 -4.74 -4.81
N VAL A 118 -6.97 -5.51 -5.84
CA VAL A 118 -6.77 -5.03 -7.22
C VAL A 118 -7.99 -5.38 -8.05
N TRP A 119 -8.56 -4.38 -8.69
CA TRP A 119 -9.73 -4.51 -9.54
C TRP A 119 -9.43 -3.94 -10.93
N LEU A 120 -9.85 -4.69 -11.95
CA LEU A 120 -9.95 -4.18 -13.31
C LEU A 120 -11.39 -3.70 -13.53
N ALA A 121 -11.55 -2.49 -14.05
CA ALA A 121 -12.85 -1.88 -14.27
C ALA A 121 -12.90 -1.20 -15.65
N ALA A 122 -14.02 -1.37 -16.36
CA ALA A 122 -14.27 -0.69 -17.62
C ALA A 122 -15.78 -0.44 -17.80
N PRO A 123 -16.20 0.62 -18.52
CA PRO A 123 -17.57 0.78 -18.95
C PRO A 123 -18.02 -0.45 -19.76
N GLU A 124 -19.25 -0.93 -19.52
CA GLU A 124 -19.77 -2.12 -20.20
C GLU A 124 -19.75 -1.99 -21.73
N ALA A 125 -20.11 -0.80 -22.24
CA ALA A 125 -20.07 -0.50 -23.67
C ALA A 125 -18.68 -0.71 -24.29
N MET A 126 -17.59 -0.50 -23.55
CA MET A 126 -16.23 -0.71 -24.03
C MET A 126 -15.89 -2.19 -24.23
N ARG A 127 -16.49 -3.10 -23.46
CA ARG A 127 -16.24 -4.54 -23.59
C ARG A 127 -16.83 -5.14 -24.87
N GLN A 128 -17.81 -4.50 -25.48
CA GLN A 128 -18.41 -4.93 -26.74
C GLN A 128 -17.53 -4.59 -27.95
N VAL A 129 -16.48 -3.80 -27.77
CA VAL A 129 -15.52 -3.46 -28.83
C VAL A 129 -14.38 -4.48 -28.83
N PRO A 130 -14.18 -5.26 -29.93
CA PRO A 130 -13.21 -6.37 -29.95
C PRO A 130 -11.77 -5.98 -29.58
N ARG A 131 -11.33 -4.76 -29.96
CA ARG A 131 -10.00 -4.26 -29.62
C ARG A 131 -9.84 -4.02 -28.12
N LEU A 132 -10.89 -3.50 -27.47
CA LEU A 132 -10.87 -3.21 -26.05
C LEU A 132 -11.02 -4.48 -25.20
N SER A 133 -11.78 -5.47 -25.69
CA SER A 133 -11.85 -6.79 -25.06
C SER A 133 -10.47 -7.46 -25.01
N ARG A 134 -9.69 -7.39 -26.09
CA ARG A 134 -8.30 -7.89 -26.10
C ARG A 134 -7.40 -7.18 -25.07
N VAL A 135 -7.49 -5.86 -24.97
CA VAL A 135 -6.72 -5.09 -23.99
C VAL A 135 -7.13 -5.48 -22.56
N TRP A 136 -8.43 -5.67 -22.34
CA TRP A 136 -8.95 -6.16 -21.07
C TRP A 136 -8.36 -7.50 -20.66
N ASP A 137 -8.35 -8.48 -21.58
CA ASP A 137 -7.83 -9.81 -21.31
C ASP A 137 -6.31 -9.77 -21.01
N LEU A 138 -5.55 -9.03 -21.83
CA LEU A 138 -4.12 -8.80 -21.60
C LEU A 138 -3.82 -8.16 -20.24
N LEU A 139 -4.58 -7.14 -19.87
CA LEU A 139 -4.43 -6.48 -18.56
C LEU A 139 -4.81 -7.42 -17.42
N ALA A 140 -5.90 -8.20 -17.60
CA ALA A 140 -6.33 -9.14 -16.57
C ALA A 140 -5.28 -10.22 -16.32
N ASP A 141 -4.69 -10.77 -17.38
CA ASP A 141 -3.65 -11.81 -17.29
C ASP A 141 -2.35 -11.22 -16.67
N GLY A 142 -1.87 -10.08 -17.20
CA GLY A 142 -0.65 -9.46 -16.70
C GLY A 142 -0.77 -8.99 -15.24
N LEU A 143 -1.91 -8.44 -14.85
CA LEU A 143 -2.16 -8.05 -13.45
C LEU A 143 -2.30 -9.28 -12.55
N THR A 144 -2.90 -10.38 -13.03
CA THR A 144 -2.98 -11.64 -12.27
C THR A 144 -1.59 -12.19 -11.98
N ASP A 145 -0.71 -12.16 -12.98
CA ASP A 145 0.68 -12.59 -12.81
C ASP A 145 1.44 -11.67 -11.85
N TYR A 146 1.23 -10.35 -11.93
CA TYR A 146 1.82 -9.39 -11.01
C TYR A 146 1.39 -9.66 -9.56
N VAL A 147 0.08 -9.83 -9.31
CA VAL A 147 -0.45 -10.13 -7.97
C VAL A 147 0.09 -11.47 -7.45
N ARG A 148 0.14 -12.49 -8.30
CA ARG A 148 0.68 -13.81 -7.92
C ARG A 148 2.16 -13.71 -7.52
N ASN A 149 2.93 -12.91 -8.23
CA ASN A 149 4.34 -12.71 -7.93
C ASN A 149 4.56 -11.86 -6.66
N ALA A 150 3.63 -10.96 -6.32
CA ALA A 150 3.68 -10.20 -5.08
C ALA A 150 3.60 -11.05 -3.81
N HIS A 151 3.07 -12.28 -3.90
CA HIS A 151 3.02 -13.25 -2.80
C HIS A 151 4.27 -14.17 -2.70
N ARG A 152 5.19 -14.13 -3.68
CA ARG A 152 6.32 -15.06 -3.76
C ARG A 152 7.63 -14.51 -3.20
N HIS A 153 7.66 -13.26 -2.90
CA HIS A 153 8.80 -12.54 -2.33
C HIS A 153 8.44 -12.03 -0.94
#